data_aa3b4d0a71d6c515dc79187d75f7c3ef
#
_entry.id   aa3b4d0a71d6c515dc79187d75f7c3ef
#
_cell.length_a   1.000
_cell.length_b   1.000
_cell.length_c   1.000
_cell.angle_alpha   90.00
_cell.angle_beta   90.00
_cell.angle_gamma   90.00
#
_symmetry.space_group_name_H-M   'P 1'
#
loop_
_entity.id
_entity.type
_entity.pdbx_description
1 polymer ?
#
loop_
_entity_poly.entity_id
_entity_poly.type
_entity_poly.pdbx_seq_one_letter_code
_entity_poly.pdbx_strand_id
1 'polypeptide(L)'
;LAAAKRILRNPCGGARASVTTLYKTMTPKQLKPIMPEIIESIRKPGWSVMFSNNVREKGLVFLAENGISEGLDELMKIIEPDPARENEGYWFAPRVIKYFKHYRGAAKAQLPKLRQYQEAYKTSRMLSKNERFLKEMTKILDLIKKDANPPNLRSWKTL
;
A
#
# COMPACT_ATOMS: atom_id res chain seq x y z
N LEU A 1 15.70 -16.40 7.28
CA LEU A 1 14.75 -15.31 7.64
C LEU A 1 15.24 -14.45 8.82
N ALA A 2 16.03 -14.97 9.77
CA ALA A 2 16.54 -14.18 10.91
C ALA A 2 17.31 -12.93 10.45
N ALA A 3 18.20 -13.04 9.48
CA ALA A 3 18.92 -11.90 8.90
C ALA A 3 17.94 -10.90 8.23
N ALA A 4 16.98 -11.40 7.45
CA ALA A 4 15.98 -10.55 6.80
C ALA A 4 15.14 -9.75 7.83
N LYS A 5 14.73 -10.40 8.92
CA LYS A 5 14.02 -9.76 10.04
C LYS A 5 14.82 -8.60 10.64
N ARG A 6 16.12 -8.82 10.90
CA ARG A 6 17.02 -7.77 11.40
C ARG A 6 17.18 -6.62 10.43
N ILE A 7 17.32 -6.93 9.12
CA ILE A 7 17.48 -5.91 8.06
C ILE A 7 16.21 -5.07 7.91
N LEU A 8 15.02 -5.66 7.96
CA LEU A 8 13.75 -4.93 7.86
C LEU A 8 13.54 -3.94 9.02
N ARG A 9 14.15 -4.18 10.17
CA ARG A 9 14.13 -3.25 11.31
C ARG A 9 15.10 -2.07 11.17
N ASN A 10 16.01 -2.11 10.20
CA ASN A 10 16.99 -1.06 9.99
C ASN A 10 16.29 0.27 9.65
N PRO A 11 16.67 1.42 10.23
CA PRO A 11 16.10 2.72 9.87
C PRO A 11 16.42 3.13 8.42
N CYS A 12 17.54 2.67 7.85
CA CYS A 12 17.92 2.98 6.48
C CYS A 12 17.07 2.22 5.46
N GLY A 13 16.36 2.95 4.60
CA GLY A 13 15.53 2.39 3.54
C GLY A 13 16.34 1.57 2.52
N GLY A 14 17.58 1.97 2.23
CA GLY A 14 18.47 1.23 1.34
C GLY A 14 18.80 -0.18 1.87
N ALA A 15 19.09 -0.31 3.18
CA ALA A 15 19.30 -1.61 3.79
C ALA A 15 18.05 -2.50 3.68
N ARG A 16 16.86 -1.94 4.00
CA ARG A 16 15.58 -2.68 3.90
C ARG A 16 15.26 -3.12 2.48
N ALA A 17 15.68 -2.35 1.47
CA ALA A 17 15.40 -2.66 0.07
C ALA A 17 15.98 -4.00 -0.38
N SER A 18 17.10 -4.46 0.19
CA SER A 18 17.70 -5.75 -0.15
C SER A 18 16.79 -6.94 0.16
N VAL A 19 15.96 -6.84 1.19
CA VAL A 19 15.03 -7.91 1.59
C VAL A 19 13.85 -8.04 0.62
N THR A 20 13.52 -6.98 -0.12
CA THR A 20 12.35 -6.99 -1.02
C THR A 20 12.47 -7.98 -2.18
N THR A 21 13.66 -8.50 -2.45
CA THR A 21 13.85 -9.59 -3.42
C THR A 21 13.16 -10.88 -3.00
N LEU A 22 13.05 -11.12 -1.69
CA LEU A 22 12.36 -12.30 -1.15
C LEU A 22 10.87 -12.31 -1.50
N TYR A 23 10.25 -11.14 -1.70
CA TYR A 23 8.82 -11.05 -2.06
C TYR A 23 8.50 -11.66 -3.42
N LYS A 24 9.51 -11.82 -4.28
CA LYS A 24 9.36 -12.43 -5.60
C LYS A 24 9.64 -13.94 -5.61
N THR A 25 10.38 -14.43 -4.63
CA THR A 25 10.90 -15.80 -4.61
C THR A 25 10.27 -16.68 -3.53
N MET A 26 9.59 -16.06 -2.56
CA MET A 26 9.00 -16.77 -1.43
C MET A 26 7.50 -16.52 -1.34
N THR A 27 6.77 -17.56 -0.97
CA THR A 27 5.31 -17.47 -0.72
C THR A 27 5.01 -16.73 0.60
N PRO A 28 3.78 -16.19 0.77
CA PRO A 28 3.36 -15.60 2.04
C PRO A 28 3.54 -16.53 3.24
N LYS A 29 3.26 -17.82 3.07
CA LYS A 29 3.45 -18.83 4.12
C LYS A 29 4.91 -18.94 4.56
N GLN A 30 5.83 -18.92 3.62
CA GLN A 30 7.27 -18.94 3.92
C GLN A 30 7.74 -17.65 4.60
N LEU A 31 7.14 -16.50 4.24
CA LEU A 31 7.48 -15.19 4.81
C LEU A 31 6.71 -14.88 6.10
N LYS A 32 5.76 -15.74 6.53
CA LYS A 32 4.99 -15.54 7.76
C LYS A 32 5.85 -15.16 8.98
N PRO A 33 7.02 -15.77 9.24
CA PRO A 33 7.85 -15.43 10.40
C PRO A 33 8.39 -13.98 10.42
N ILE A 34 8.40 -13.30 9.26
CA ILE A 34 8.86 -11.91 9.15
C ILE A 34 7.76 -10.95 8.66
N MET A 35 6.52 -11.42 8.58
CA MET A 35 5.39 -10.60 8.10
C MET A 35 5.15 -9.34 8.94
N PRO A 36 5.27 -9.38 10.28
CA PRO A 36 5.17 -8.16 11.08
C PRO A 36 6.19 -7.09 10.67
N GLU A 37 7.43 -7.49 10.41
CA GLU A 37 8.48 -6.58 9.98
C GLU A 37 8.27 -6.06 8.55
N ILE A 38 7.69 -6.88 7.66
CA ILE A 38 7.29 -6.44 6.31
C ILE A 38 6.25 -5.32 6.44
N ILE A 39 5.18 -5.53 7.22
CA ILE A 39 4.12 -4.54 7.43
C ILE A 39 4.69 -3.29 8.10
N GLU A 40 5.50 -3.44 9.13
CA GLU A 40 6.14 -2.31 9.81
C GLU A 40 7.06 -1.51 8.87
N SER A 41 7.76 -2.18 7.94
CA SER A 41 8.62 -1.50 6.95
C SER A 41 7.82 -0.69 5.93
N ILE A 42 6.54 -1.05 5.69
CA ILE A 42 5.62 -0.26 4.86
C ILE A 42 5.25 1.05 5.57
N ARG A 43 5.07 1.02 6.90
CA ARG A 43 4.70 2.18 7.71
C ARG A 43 5.84 3.17 7.89
N LYS A 44 7.06 2.68 7.98
CA LYS A 44 8.24 3.53 8.26
C LYS A 44 8.83 4.10 6.97
N PRO A 45 8.74 5.42 6.73
CA PRO A 45 9.39 6.03 5.58
C PRO A 45 10.93 5.88 5.66
N GLY A 46 11.52 5.96 6.84
CA GLY A 46 12.97 6.01 7.01
C GLY A 46 13.55 7.35 6.50
N TRP A 47 14.78 7.65 6.84
CA TRP A 47 15.42 8.92 6.46
C TRP A 47 15.96 8.97 5.02
N SER A 48 15.94 7.83 4.28
CA SER A 48 16.21 7.80 2.83
C SER A 48 14.90 7.65 2.07
N VAL A 49 14.26 8.75 1.73
CA VAL A 49 12.90 8.80 1.14
C VAL A 49 12.79 7.94 -0.12
N MET A 50 13.76 7.99 -1.02
CA MET A 50 13.70 7.27 -2.30
C MET A 50 13.66 5.75 -2.11
N PHE A 51 14.59 5.19 -1.36
CA PHE A 51 14.62 3.74 -1.11
C PHE A 51 13.49 3.28 -0.19
N SER A 52 13.06 4.13 0.73
CA SER A 52 11.93 3.84 1.61
C SER A 52 10.64 3.69 0.82
N ASN A 53 10.36 4.56 -0.14
CA ASN A 53 9.19 4.46 -0.99
C ASN A 53 9.21 3.18 -1.83
N ASN A 54 10.38 2.74 -2.32
CA ASN A 54 10.50 1.47 -3.03
C ASN A 54 10.20 0.27 -2.11
N VAL A 55 10.69 0.28 -0.87
CA VAL A 55 10.39 -0.77 0.12
C VAL A 55 8.90 -0.81 0.42
N ARG A 56 8.28 0.34 0.68
CA ARG A 56 6.84 0.49 0.93
C ARG A 56 6.02 -0.04 -0.24
N GLU A 57 6.33 0.41 -1.47
CA GLU A 57 5.62 -0.01 -2.68
C GLU A 57 5.72 -1.52 -2.89
N LYS A 58 6.91 -2.11 -2.81
CA LYS A 58 7.09 -3.56 -2.99
C LYS A 58 6.40 -4.39 -1.91
N GLY A 59 6.39 -3.91 -0.66
CA GLY A 59 5.64 -4.55 0.42
C GLY A 59 4.13 -4.52 0.16
N LEU A 60 3.59 -3.37 -0.25
CA LEU A 60 2.18 -3.22 -0.61
C LEU A 60 1.78 -4.11 -1.78
N VAL A 61 2.60 -4.15 -2.85
CA VAL A 61 2.37 -5.05 -4.00
C VAL A 61 2.31 -6.50 -3.53
N PHE A 62 3.29 -6.93 -2.75
CA PHE A 62 3.34 -8.29 -2.24
C PHE A 62 2.09 -8.65 -1.42
N LEU A 63 1.64 -7.79 -0.52
CA LEU A 63 0.43 -8.02 0.27
C LEU A 63 -0.81 -8.05 -0.62
N ALA A 64 -0.93 -7.12 -1.57
CA ALA A 64 -2.09 -6.99 -2.44
C ALA A 64 -2.21 -8.17 -3.42
N GLU A 65 -1.14 -8.56 -4.10
CA GLU A 65 -1.11 -9.68 -5.05
C GLU A 65 -1.41 -11.02 -4.37
N ASN A 66 -1.11 -11.14 -3.08
CA ASN A 66 -1.37 -12.36 -2.32
C ASN A 66 -2.68 -12.32 -1.51
N GLY A 67 -3.51 -11.31 -1.68
CA GLY A 67 -4.81 -11.19 -1.01
C GLY A 67 -4.70 -11.07 0.51
N ILE A 68 -3.64 -10.45 1.02
CA ILE A 68 -3.44 -10.24 2.46
C ILE A 68 -4.23 -9.00 2.90
N SER A 69 -5.19 -9.19 3.80
CA SER A 69 -6.13 -8.15 4.24
C SER A 69 -5.44 -6.91 4.83
N GLU A 70 -4.38 -7.11 5.59
CA GLU A 70 -3.61 -6.01 6.20
C GLU A 70 -3.00 -5.06 5.17
N GLY A 71 -2.76 -5.53 3.94
CA GLY A 71 -2.30 -4.68 2.85
C GLY A 71 -3.35 -3.65 2.41
N LEU A 72 -4.64 -3.98 2.48
CA LEU A 72 -5.73 -3.03 2.24
C LEU A 72 -5.74 -1.94 3.31
N ASP A 73 -5.59 -2.32 4.58
CA ASP A 73 -5.54 -1.37 5.70
C ASP A 73 -4.36 -0.40 5.56
N GLU A 74 -3.19 -0.91 5.18
CA GLU A 74 -2.01 -0.06 4.97
C GLU A 74 -2.16 0.86 3.74
N LEU A 75 -2.79 0.38 2.64
CA LEU A 75 -3.11 1.23 1.50
C LEU A 75 -4.03 2.38 1.91
N MET A 76 -5.10 2.10 2.67
CA MET A 76 -6.04 3.12 3.14
C MET A 76 -5.35 4.20 3.97
N LYS A 77 -4.44 3.82 4.88
CA LYS A 77 -3.66 4.77 5.70
C LYS A 77 -2.71 5.63 4.85
N ILE A 78 -2.07 5.03 3.84
CA ILE A 78 -1.09 5.72 3.01
C ILE A 78 -1.74 6.74 2.09
N ILE A 79 -2.92 6.43 1.56
CA ILE A 79 -3.65 7.35 0.67
C ILE A 79 -4.60 8.29 1.43
N GLU A 80 -4.58 8.29 2.76
CA GLU A 80 -5.35 9.24 3.56
C GLU A 80 -4.82 10.66 3.34
N PRO A 81 -5.67 11.59 2.86
CA PRO A 81 -5.28 12.97 2.70
C PRO A 81 -5.02 13.58 4.08
N ASP A 82 -3.79 13.99 4.32
CA ASP A 82 -3.40 14.67 5.56
C ASP A 82 -2.80 16.04 5.20
N PRO A 83 -3.51 17.15 5.47
CA PRO A 83 -3.00 18.50 5.19
C PRO A 83 -1.68 18.81 5.89
N ALA A 84 -1.43 18.20 7.06
CA ALA A 84 -0.17 18.36 7.79
C ALA A 84 0.99 17.57 7.16
N ARG A 85 0.70 16.58 6.32
CA ARG A 85 1.66 15.75 5.59
C ARG A 85 1.64 15.99 4.08
N GLU A 86 1.21 17.16 3.67
CA GLU A 86 1.00 17.49 2.24
C GLU A 86 2.20 17.14 1.34
N ASN A 87 3.41 17.11 1.91
CA ASN A 87 4.63 16.77 1.17
C ASN A 87 4.91 15.25 1.06
N GLU A 88 4.48 14.40 1.99
CA GLU A 88 4.81 12.97 1.97
C GLU A 88 3.70 12.10 1.38
N GLY A 89 2.46 12.24 1.86
CA GLY A 89 1.33 11.42 1.42
C GLY A 89 0.94 11.67 -0.03
N TYR A 90 0.95 12.92 -0.45
CA TYR A 90 0.55 13.35 -1.79
C TYR A 90 1.47 12.84 -2.91
N TRP A 91 2.77 12.66 -2.63
CA TRP A 91 3.69 12.08 -3.60
C TRP A 91 3.54 10.57 -3.75
N PHE A 92 3.10 9.89 -2.70
CA PHE A 92 3.06 8.44 -2.70
C PHE A 92 1.69 7.88 -3.10
N ALA A 93 0.59 8.57 -2.80
CA ALA A 93 -0.75 8.15 -3.18
C ALA A 93 -0.91 7.85 -4.70
N PRO A 94 -0.42 8.70 -5.64
CA PRO A 94 -0.48 8.39 -7.07
C PRO A 94 0.26 7.13 -7.49
N ARG A 95 1.27 6.71 -6.74
CA ARG A 95 2.04 5.50 -7.03
C ARG A 95 1.32 4.24 -6.62
N VAL A 96 0.55 4.30 -5.52
CA VAL A 96 0.02 3.10 -4.87
C VAL A 96 -1.47 2.88 -5.09
N ILE A 97 -2.23 3.91 -5.51
CA ILE A 97 -3.68 3.81 -5.74
C ILE A 97 -4.06 2.63 -6.66
N LYS A 98 -3.24 2.35 -7.67
CA LYS A 98 -3.43 1.24 -8.61
C LYS A 98 -3.49 -0.14 -7.95
N TYR A 99 -2.96 -0.32 -6.74
CA TYR A 99 -2.94 -1.62 -6.06
C TYR A 99 -4.28 -2.02 -5.46
N PHE A 100 -5.24 -1.08 -5.32
CA PHE A 100 -6.62 -1.43 -4.99
C PHE A 100 -7.28 -2.37 -6.01
N LYS A 101 -6.79 -2.42 -7.25
CA LYS A 101 -7.26 -3.38 -8.27
C LYS A 101 -7.16 -4.84 -7.83
N HIS A 102 -6.22 -5.17 -6.94
CA HIS A 102 -6.06 -6.52 -6.41
C HIS A 102 -7.11 -6.85 -5.33
N TYR A 103 -7.61 -5.83 -4.63
CA TYR A 103 -8.65 -5.97 -3.60
C TYR A 103 -10.07 -5.89 -4.17
N ARG A 104 -10.26 -5.13 -5.27
CA ARG A 104 -11.55 -5.01 -5.99
C ARG A 104 -12.75 -4.92 -5.04
N GLY A 105 -13.76 -5.77 -5.22
CA GLY A 105 -14.97 -5.81 -4.40
C GLY A 105 -14.77 -6.09 -2.92
N ALA A 106 -13.65 -6.69 -2.50
CA ALA A 106 -13.31 -6.84 -1.10
C ALA A 106 -13.08 -5.49 -0.39
N ALA A 107 -12.77 -4.42 -1.14
CA ALA A 107 -12.63 -3.06 -0.62
C ALA A 107 -13.96 -2.27 -0.59
N LYS A 108 -15.15 -2.90 -0.84
CA LYS A 108 -16.44 -2.19 -0.89
C LYS A 108 -16.77 -1.42 0.39
N ALA A 109 -16.43 -1.96 1.54
CA ALA A 109 -16.62 -1.27 2.82
C ALA A 109 -15.85 0.05 2.93
N GLN A 110 -14.79 0.21 2.15
CA GLN A 110 -13.94 1.42 2.13
C GLN A 110 -14.45 2.49 1.14
N LEU A 111 -15.43 2.19 0.28
CA LEU A 111 -15.90 3.11 -0.75
C LEU A 111 -16.32 4.50 -0.22
N PRO A 112 -17.07 4.64 0.89
CA PRO A 112 -17.41 5.95 1.42
C PRO A 112 -16.18 6.79 1.75
N LYS A 113 -15.20 6.18 2.42
CA LYS A 113 -13.93 6.83 2.80
C LYS A 113 -13.07 7.17 1.58
N LEU A 114 -12.99 6.26 0.61
CA LEU A 114 -12.27 6.49 -0.64
C LEU A 114 -12.84 7.65 -1.46
N ARG A 115 -14.17 7.83 -1.45
CA ARG A 115 -14.82 8.98 -2.08
C ARG A 115 -14.50 10.30 -1.38
N GLN A 116 -14.51 10.30 -0.05
CA GLN A 116 -14.06 11.48 0.72
C GLN A 116 -12.61 11.84 0.38
N TYR A 117 -11.73 10.85 0.26
CA TYR A 117 -10.35 11.06 -0.16
C TYR A 117 -10.27 11.65 -1.57
N GLN A 118 -11.07 11.15 -2.51
CA GLN A 118 -11.12 11.69 -3.87
C GLN A 118 -11.52 13.17 -3.88
N GLU A 119 -12.55 13.55 -3.12
CA GLU A 119 -12.96 14.95 -3.04
C GLU A 119 -11.87 15.84 -2.40
N ALA A 120 -11.24 15.37 -1.32
CA ALA A 120 -10.11 16.07 -0.72
C ALA A 120 -8.95 16.26 -1.70
N TYR A 121 -8.64 15.28 -2.53
CA TYR A 121 -7.60 15.38 -3.55
C TYR A 121 -7.95 16.35 -4.68
N LYS A 122 -9.22 16.45 -5.08
CA LYS A 122 -9.69 17.43 -6.09
C LYS A 122 -9.46 18.87 -5.65
N THR A 123 -9.50 19.14 -4.35
CA THR A 123 -9.30 20.47 -3.78
C THR A 123 -7.88 20.71 -3.27
N SER A 124 -7.03 19.70 -3.25
CA SER A 124 -5.66 19.82 -2.74
C SER A 124 -4.78 20.65 -3.67
N ARG A 125 -3.91 21.46 -3.09
CA ARG A 125 -2.93 22.26 -3.83
C ARG A 125 -2.00 21.41 -4.72
N MET A 126 -1.65 20.21 -4.25
CA MET A 126 -0.66 19.34 -4.90
C MET A 126 -1.27 18.43 -5.98
N LEU A 127 -2.45 17.87 -5.74
CA LEU A 127 -3.01 16.82 -6.60
C LEU A 127 -4.23 17.22 -7.40
N SER A 128 -4.84 18.39 -7.15
CA SER A 128 -5.99 18.87 -7.95
C SER A 128 -5.68 18.96 -9.45
N LYS A 129 -4.43 19.25 -9.80
CA LYS A 129 -3.95 19.31 -11.20
C LYS A 129 -3.42 17.98 -11.74
N ASN A 130 -3.38 16.92 -10.92
CA ASN A 130 -2.94 15.60 -11.37
C ASN A 130 -4.12 14.80 -11.94
N GLU A 131 -4.55 15.18 -13.15
CA GLU A 131 -5.68 14.53 -13.82
C GLU A 131 -5.51 13.00 -13.95
N ARG A 132 -4.29 12.54 -14.21
CA ARG A 132 -4.00 11.11 -14.35
C ARG A 132 -4.34 10.35 -13.06
N PHE A 133 -3.92 10.89 -11.91
CA PHE A 133 -4.21 10.30 -10.60
C PHE A 133 -5.72 10.30 -10.31
N LEU A 134 -6.39 11.43 -10.54
CA LEU A 134 -7.83 11.56 -10.28
C LEU A 134 -8.65 10.63 -11.19
N LYS A 135 -8.27 10.47 -12.46
CA LYS A 135 -8.87 9.50 -13.38
C LYS A 135 -8.63 8.06 -12.93
N GLU A 136 -7.42 7.74 -12.48
CA GLU A 136 -7.11 6.40 -11.95
C GLU A 136 -7.92 6.09 -10.69
N MET A 137 -8.04 7.05 -9.77
CA MET A 137 -8.85 6.91 -8.57
C MET A 137 -10.32 6.65 -8.91
N THR A 138 -10.88 7.37 -9.89
CA THR A 138 -12.25 7.14 -10.37
C THR A 138 -12.42 5.72 -10.92
N LYS A 139 -11.49 5.23 -11.75
CA LYS A 139 -11.51 3.86 -12.28
C LYS A 139 -11.48 2.81 -11.16
N ILE A 140 -10.66 3.02 -10.14
CA ILE A 140 -10.57 2.12 -8.98
C ILE A 140 -11.89 2.11 -8.20
N LEU A 141 -12.50 3.27 -7.94
CA LEU A 141 -13.79 3.34 -7.28
C LEU A 141 -14.89 2.58 -8.04
N ASP A 142 -14.92 2.75 -9.36
CA ASP A 142 -15.84 2.04 -10.23
C ASP A 142 -15.60 0.53 -10.24
N LEU A 143 -14.34 0.11 -10.30
CA LEU A 143 -13.96 -1.30 -10.24
C LEU A 143 -14.42 -1.94 -8.93
N ILE A 144 -14.16 -1.29 -7.79
CA ILE A 144 -14.57 -1.78 -6.47
C ILE A 144 -16.10 -1.87 -6.40
N LYS A 145 -16.82 -0.85 -6.89
CA LYS A 145 -18.30 -0.80 -6.84
C LYS A 145 -18.93 -1.93 -7.66
N LYS A 146 -18.42 -2.16 -8.89
CA LYS A 146 -19.00 -3.07 -9.88
C LYS A 146 -18.63 -4.53 -9.68
N ASP A 147 -17.58 -4.84 -8.94
CA ASP A 147 -17.10 -6.21 -8.78
C ASP A 147 -18.11 -7.07 -8.02
N ALA A 148 -18.68 -8.05 -8.72
CA ALA A 148 -19.62 -9.03 -8.15
C ALA A 148 -18.90 -10.22 -7.47
N ASN A 149 -17.64 -10.46 -7.83
CA ASN A 149 -16.85 -11.60 -7.36
C ASN A 149 -15.57 -11.12 -6.65
N PRO A 150 -15.70 -10.58 -5.42
CA PRO A 150 -14.55 -10.09 -4.69
C PRO A 150 -13.55 -11.20 -4.38
N PRO A 151 -12.25 -10.89 -4.37
CA PRO A 151 -11.25 -11.85 -3.94
C PRO A 151 -11.45 -12.18 -2.46
N ASN A 152 -11.19 -13.44 -2.10
CA ASN A 152 -11.20 -13.86 -0.69
C ASN A 152 -9.90 -13.39 -0.03
N LEU A 153 -10.00 -12.40 0.84
CA LEU A 153 -8.87 -11.90 1.61
C LEU A 153 -8.64 -12.78 2.84
N ARG A 154 -7.37 -12.90 3.21
CA ARG A 154 -6.95 -13.62 4.41
C ARG A 154 -5.97 -12.78 5.22
N SER A 155 -6.06 -12.87 6.54
CA SER A 155 -5.03 -12.28 7.39
C SER A 155 -3.73 -13.07 7.29
N TRP A 156 -2.57 -12.39 7.33
CA TRP A 156 -1.28 -13.07 7.40
C TRP A 156 -1.15 -13.96 8.64
N LYS A 157 -1.92 -13.68 9.69
CA LYS A 157 -1.95 -14.47 10.93
C LYS A 157 -2.49 -15.89 10.71
N THR A 158 -3.35 -16.07 9.71
CA THR A 158 -3.98 -17.34 9.35
C THR A 158 -3.26 -18.12 8.24
N LEU A 159 -2.12 -17.62 7.75
CA LEU A 159 -1.29 -18.28 6.74
C LEU A 159 -0.68 -19.61 7.21
#